data_841b720b321f9d7d8bf0983065285baa
#
_entry.id   841b720b321f9d7d8bf0983065285baa
#
_cell.length_a   1.000
_cell.length_b   1.000
_cell.length_c   1.000
_cell.angle_alpha   90.00
_cell.angle_beta   90.00
_cell.angle_gamma   90.00
#
_symmetry.space_group_name_H-M   'P 1'
#
loop_
_entity.id
_entity.type
_entity.pdbx_description
1 polymer ?
#
loop_
_entity_poly.entity_id
_entity_poly.type
_entity_poly.pdbx_seq_one_letter_code
_entity_poly.pdbx_strand_id
1 'polypeptide(L)'
;MAEQSYSIVEYYGEQDRYKCGYCKNPNTNFSHGMGTHILTVQDYQALIDRGWRRCGSYCYKSILERTCCPMYTIKCEALQFKISKSQKKILKRMTKFLKNELHYDDTMDTYEGDYRDNTDIEELPTHSKHFLNADKDISSIDVKFIDDEINARLHPSVSDKKKKKYDTGIKKSNSESVPMPSSHNNDSHGTSQSLQSIEMNPTRAPCMKAKLLRKQRKQHKLMTQGKTQEEIETIFKKNKQENEAKSIEQLFDEIYKGNNRRLELKLVRISPMSNGYLNTSKQSYEIYRKYETAIHGVLSEKITEKQYTRFLVKSPLQMKLVRTLSDEFIETLKVSANLFKKYQMTIHGETEEESDDESFFNFLVKSSLQPWTPDDGPPDGYGSFHEQYWLDNELIAVGVIDILPSCVSSVYFFYDPAYSHLSLGTFSSLREIYLTRQLNKVAKDLKYYYMGFYIHSCPKMRYKARLKPSKLLCPETYMWCDIEPCLSKLDKEKYSRFNDDINAIDEDGRVDICEVLILYGNIAMPYNIYKTQAQNVTQDEEDEIKTYASLVGMKCAQRLLLYR
;
A
#
# COMPACT_ATOMS: atom_id res chain seq x y z
N MET A 1 15.38 -1.85 -26.54
CA MET A 1 14.95 -3.26 -26.48
C MET A 1 13.45 -3.24 -26.61
N ALA A 2 12.85 -4.11 -27.44
CA ALA A 2 11.39 -4.20 -27.52
C ALA A 2 10.86 -4.56 -26.12
N GLU A 3 9.90 -3.79 -25.61
CA GLU A 3 9.24 -4.10 -24.33
C GLU A 3 8.59 -5.49 -24.44
N GLN A 4 9.02 -6.43 -23.60
CA GLN A 4 8.39 -7.74 -23.51
C GLN A 4 6.97 -7.54 -23.00
N SER A 5 5.99 -8.02 -23.72
CA SER A 5 4.57 -7.85 -23.41
C SER A 5 3.90 -9.12 -22.86
N TYR A 6 4.68 -10.13 -22.44
CA TYR A 6 4.23 -11.37 -21.84
C TYR A 6 4.89 -11.63 -20.49
N SER A 7 4.23 -12.44 -19.68
CA SER A 7 4.76 -12.91 -18.39
C SER A 7 5.15 -14.37 -18.47
N ILE A 8 6.24 -14.76 -17.78
CA ILE A 8 6.69 -16.15 -17.66
C ILE A 8 6.69 -16.49 -16.16
N VAL A 9 5.98 -17.56 -15.82
CA VAL A 9 5.80 -17.99 -14.43
C VAL A 9 6.04 -19.49 -14.29
N GLU A 10 6.43 -19.93 -13.10
CA GLU A 10 6.62 -21.32 -12.72
C GLU A 10 5.88 -21.60 -11.42
N TYR A 11 4.89 -22.49 -11.45
CA TYR A 11 4.07 -22.77 -10.27
C TYR A 11 4.71 -23.90 -9.45
N TYR A 12 4.85 -23.67 -8.14
CA TYR A 12 5.52 -24.59 -7.21
C TYR A 12 4.55 -25.39 -6.33
N GLY A 13 3.26 -25.28 -6.62
CA GLY A 13 2.25 -25.98 -5.84
C GLY A 13 1.99 -25.37 -4.47
N GLU A 14 1.34 -26.15 -3.61
CA GLU A 14 1.05 -25.80 -2.23
C GLU A 14 2.32 -25.90 -1.38
N GLN A 15 2.57 -24.88 -0.60
CA GLN A 15 3.62 -24.80 0.40
C GLN A 15 3.00 -24.90 1.78
N ASP A 16 3.37 -25.89 2.56
CA ASP A 16 2.70 -26.17 3.83
C ASP A 16 3.62 -26.11 5.05
N ARG A 17 2.99 -25.94 6.23
CA ARG A 17 3.62 -26.11 7.56
C ARG A 17 4.79 -25.17 7.86
N TYR A 18 4.68 -23.91 7.46
CA TYR A 18 5.66 -22.91 7.87
C TYR A 18 5.30 -22.25 9.21
N LYS A 19 6.31 -21.71 9.86
CA LYS A 19 6.12 -20.84 11.03
C LYS A 19 5.37 -19.58 10.59
N CYS A 20 4.31 -19.23 11.31
CA CYS A 20 3.59 -17.98 11.03
C CYS A 20 4.44 -16.76 11.37
N GLY A 21 4.64 -15.85 10.43
CA GLY A 21 5.36 -14.61 10.64
C GLY A 21 4.72 -13.69 11.69
N TYR A 22 3.41 -13.81 11.93
CA TYR A 22 2.65 -12.91 12.80
C TYR A 22 2.50 -13.41 14.23
N CYS A 23 1.97 -14.60 14.43
CA CYS A 23 1.77 -15.16 15.78
C CYS A 23 2.90 -16.11 16.22
N LYS A 24 3.90 -16.34 15.35
CA LYS A 24 5.07 -17.20 15.58
C LYS A 24 4.77 -18.68 15.82
N ASN A 25 3.51 -19.11 15.68
CA ASN A 25 3.14 -20.51 15.81
C ASN A 25 3.82 -21.35 14.71
N PRO A 26 4.49 -22.45 15.05
CA PRO A 26 5.12 -23.34 14.08
C PRO A 26 4.07 -24.09 13.26
N ASN A 27 4.38 -24.42 12.01
CA ASN A 27 3.59 -25.32 11.15
C ASN A 27 2.13 -24.88 10.91
N THR A 28 1.84 -23.56 10.93
CA THR A 28 0.47 -23.05 10.86
C THR A 28 0.23 -22.05 9.72
N ASN A 29 1.20 -21.88 8.84
CA ASN A 29 1.10 -21.04 7.65
C ASN A 29 1.10 -21.90 6.39
N PHE A 30 0.15 -21.64 5.49
CA PHE A 30 -0.07 -22.39 4.25
C PHE A 30 -0.28 -21.41 3.10
N SER A 31 0.36 -21.67 1.96
CA SER A 31 0.24 -20.82 0.78
C SER A 31 0.52 -21.59 -0.50
N HIS A 32 0.09 -21.07 -1.63
CA HIS A 32 0.58 -21.46 -2.95
C HIS A 32 1.76 -20.57 -3.33
N GLY A 33 2.77 -21.18 -3.96
CA GLY A 33 3.98 -20.52 -4.41
C GLY A 33 4.11 -20.49 -5.93
N MET A 34 4.67 -19.40 -6.47
CA MET A 34 4.90 -19.24 -7.91
C MET A 34 6.15 -18.37 -8.13
N GLY A 35 7.13 -18.90 -8.85
CA GLY A 35 8.25 -18.11 -9.38
C GLY A 35 7.79 -17.25 -10.55
N THR A 36 8.31 -16.03 -10.65
CA THR A 36 8.04 -15.12 -11.76
C THR A 36 9.35 -14.71 -12.39
N HIS A 37 9.62 -15.18 -13.61
CA HIS A 37 10.84 -14.85 -14.35
C HIS A 37 10.69 -13.51 -15.06
N ILE A 38 9.54 -13.31 -15.69
CA ILE A 38 9.10 -12.07 -16.31
C ILE A 38 7.66 -11.83 -15.86
N LEU A 39 7.32 -10.60 -15.47
CA LEU A 39 5.96 -10.28 -15.05
C LEU A 39 5.57 -8.88 -15.56
N THR A 40 4.55 -8.79 -16.37
CA THR A 40 4.02 -7.49 -16.79
C THR A 40 3.27 -6.83 -15.64
N VAL A 41 3.25 -5.51 -15.58
CA VAL A 41 2.49 -4.78 -14.54
C VAL A 41 0.99 -5.01 -14.64
N GLN A 42 0.48 -5.29 -15.84
CA GLN A 42 -0.94 -5.62 -16.07
C GLN A 42 -1.30 -6.99 -15.50
N ASP A 43 -0.45 -7.99 -15.74
CA ASP A 43 -0.69 -9.35 -15.22
C ASP A 43 -0.52 -9.37 -13.70
N TYR A 44 0.46 -8.64 -13.16
CA TYR A 44 0.59 -8.54 -11.72
C TYR A 44 -0.59 -7.80 -11.07
N GLN A 45 -1.14 -6.75 -11.71
CA GLN A 45 -2.37 -6.11 -11.24
C GLN A 45 -3.52 -7.13 -11.15
N ALA A 46 -3.69 -7.98 -12.16
CA ALA A 46 -4.72 -9.01 -12.15
C ALA A 46 -4.47 -10.07 -11.05
N LEU A 47 -3.22 -10.46 -10.83
CA LEU A 47 -2.84 -11.40 -9.77
C LEU A 47 -3.11 -10.84 -8.37
N ILE A 48 -2.77 -9.56 -8.09
CA ILE A 48 -3.05 -8.99 -6.76
C ILE A 48 -4.54 -8.81 -6.49
N ASP A 49 -5.36 -8.64 -7.54
CA ASP A 49 -6.82 -8.61 -7.45
C ASP A 49 -7.43 -10.01 -7.20
N ARG A 50 -6.61 -11.06 -7.25
CA ARG A 50 -6.94 -12.42 -6.84
C ARG A 50 -6.19 -12.87 -5.58
N GLY A 51 -5.61 -11.93 -4.84
CA GLY A 51 -4.98 -12.18 -3.55
C GLY A 51 -3.52 -12.61 -3.59
N TRP A 52 -2.89 -12.67 -4.77
CA TRP A 52 -1.46 -12.91 -4.89
C TRP A 52 -0.66 -11.69 -4.40
N ARG A 53 0.51 -11.94 -3.85
CA ARG A 53 1.51 -10.92 -3.50
C ARG A 53 2.88 -11.41 -3.92
N ARG A 54 3.80 -10.47 -4.16
CA ARG A 54 5.17 -10.81 -4.51
C ARG A 54 6.17 -10.37 -3.45
N CYS A 55 7.28 -11.07 -3.41
CA CYS A 55 8.50 -10.74 -2.70
C CYS A 55 9.65 -11.03 -3.65
N GLY A 56 10.35 -10.02 -4.13
CA GLY A 56 11.33 -10.22 -5.21
C GLY A 56 10.66 -10.76 -6.48
N SER A 57 11.18 -11.88 -6.97
CA SER A 57 10.63 -12.65 -8.10
C SER A 57 9.74 -13.82 -7.68
N TYR A 58 9.38 -13.92 -6.40
CA TYR A 58 8.50 -14.96 -5.89
C TYR A 58 7.11 -14.40 -5.57
N CYS A 59 6.07 -15.02 -6.14
CA CYS A 59 4.68 -14.72 -5.82
C CYS A 59 4.09 -15.80 -4.92
N TYR A 60 3.24 -15.38 -3.98
CA TYR A 60 2.56 -16.29 -3.07
C TYR A 60 1.11 -15.88 -2.83
N LYS A 61 0.27 -16.87 -2.54
CA LYS A 61 -1.14 -16.69 -2.21
C LYS A 61 -1.48 -17.52 -0.98
N SER A 62 -1.90 -16.87 0.11
CA SER A 62 -2.24 -17.55 1.36
C SER A 62 -3.48 -18.41 1.22
N ILE A 63 -3.46 -19.61 1.83
CA ILE A 63 -4.63 -20.46 2.01
C ILE A 63 -5.30 -20.03 3.33
N LEU A 64 -6.24 -19.09 3.20
CA LEU A 64 -6.81 -18.37 4.33
C LEU A 64 -7.51 -19.24 5.36
N GLU A 65 -8.22 -20.29 4.90
CA GLU A 65 -8.97 -21.21 5.76
C GLU A 65 -8.07 -22.01 6.69
N ARG A 66 -6.87 -22.39 6.22
CA ARG A 66 -5.93 -23.24 6.94
C ARG A 66 -4.90 -22.45 7.75
N THR A 67 -4.68 -21.20 7.39
CA THR A 67 -3.66 -20.35 8.02
C THR A 67 -4.16 -19.80 9.36
N CYS A 68 -3.33 -19.89 10.42
CA CYS A 68 -3.68 -19.41 11.76
C CYS A 68 -3.99 -17.91 11.84
N CYS A 69 -3.35 -17.10 10.99
CA CYS A 69 -3.54 -15.66 10.85
C CYS A 69 -3.96 -15.34 9.40
N PRO A 70 -5.24 -15.44 9.03
CA PRO A 70 -5.69 -15.24 7.66
C PRO A 70 -5.32 -13.86 7.13
N MET A 71 -4.65 -13.83 5.98
CA MET A 71 -4.06 -12.64 5.35
C MET A 71 -4.99 -12.11 4.24
N TYR A 72 -5.97 -11.30 4.60
CA TYR A 72 -6.93 -10.73 3.65
C TYR A 72 -6.31 -9.57 2.86
N THR A 73 -6.50 -9.57 1.55
CA THR A 73 -6.10 -8.44 0.72
C THR A 73 -6.96 -7.22 1.03
N ILE A 74 -6.32 -6.08 1.27
CA ILE A 74 -6.98 -4.81 1.60
C ILE A 74 -6.55 -3.71 0.64
N LYS A 75 -7.52 -2.90 0.22
CA LYS A 75 -7.26 -1.65 -0.50
C LYS A 75 -8.02 -0.46 0.08
N CYS A 76 -7.44 0.71 -0.06
CA CYS A 76 -8.09 1.99 0.21
C CYS A 76 -8.49 2.68 -1.10
N GLU A 77 -9.67 3.24 -1.16
CA GLU A 77 -10.11 4.11 -2.25
C GLU A 77 -9.46 5.49 -2.10
N ALA A 78 -8.23 5.63 -2.62
CA ALA A 78 -7.38 6.79 -2.36
C ALA A 78 -8.03 8.13 -2.73
N LEU A 79 -8.83 8.17 -3.80
CA LEU A 79 -9.51 9.40 -4.25
C LEU A 79 -10.62 9.85 -3.29
N GLN A 80 -11.26 8.88 -2.61
CA GLN A 80 -12.34 9.15 -1.65
C GLN A 80 -11.86 9.22 -0.20
N PHE A 81 -10.56 8.96 0.04
CA PHE A 81 -9.99 8.91 1.38
C PHE A 81 -10.26 10.18 2.18
N LYS A 82 -10.70 10.01 3.42
CA LYS A 82 -10.96 11.09 4.39
C LYS A 82 -10.08 10.91 5.62
N ILE A 83 -9.16 11.84 5.79
CA ILE A 83 -8.21 11.80 6.89
C ILE A 83 -8.89 11.93 8.25
N SER A 84 -8.61 11.02 9.17
CA SER A 84 -9.14 10.99 10.53
C SER A 84 -8.42 11.99 11.45
N LYS A 85 -8.98 12.19 12.66
CA LYS A 85 -8.36 13.07 13.66
C LYS A 85 -7.01 12.57 14.16
N SER A 86 -6.86 11.24 14.33
CA SER A 86 -5.58 10.63 14.74
C SER A 86 -4.54 10.78 13.64
N GLN A 87 -4.89 10.51 12.40
CA GLN A 87 -4.01 10.68 11.25
C GLN A 87 -3.56 12.16 11.07
N LYS A 88 -4.48 13.13 11.26
CA LYS A 88 -4.11 14.56 11.27
C LYS A 88 -3.07 14.89 12.35
N LYS A 89 -3.15 14.24 13.53
CA LYS A 89 -2.13 14.43 14.59
C LYS A 89 -0.75 13.95 14.16
N ILE A 90 -0.67 12.82 13.42
CA ILE A 90 0.60 12.30 12.91
C ILE A 90 1.24 13.31 11.94
N LEU A 91 0.48 13.84 10.97
CA LEU A 91 0.99 14.84 10.05
C LEU A 91 1.41 16.12 10.78
N LYS A 92 0.62 16.58 11.76
CA LYS A 92 0.99 17.75 12.59
C LYS A 92 2.25 17.50 13.44
N ARG A 93 2.45 16.27 13.94
CA ARG A 93 3.67 15.89 14.67
C ARG A 93 4.88 15.97 13.76
N MET A 94 4.79 15.43 12.53
CA MET A 94 5.85 15.56 11.54
C MET A 94 6.15 17.04 11.25
N THR A 95 5.12 17.88 11.07
CA THR A 95 5.30 19.33 10.89
C THR A 95 6.04 19.98 12.06
N LYS A 96 5.66 19.68 13.30
CA LYS A 96 6.34 20.20 14.48
C LYS A 96 7.79 19.72 14.57
N PHE A 97 8.03 18.43 14.28
CA PHE A 97 9.37 17.87 14.25
C PHE A 97 10.26 18.62 13.25
N LEU A 98 9.81 18.81 12.02
CA LEU A 98 10.56 19.52 10.97
C LEU A 98 10.77 21.02 11.27
N LYS A 99 9.98 21.58 12.18
CA LYS A 99 10.13 22.97 12.67
C LYS A 99 10.98 23.07 13.94
N ASN A 100 11.49 21.97 14.46
CA ASN A 100 12.11 21.87 15.78
C ASN A 100 11.20 22.37 16.93
N GLU A 101 9.88 22.23 16.78
CA GLU A 101 8.84 22.63 17.75
C GLU A 101 8.26 21.41 18.50
N LEU A 102 8.85 20.21 18.33
CA LEU A 102 8.38 19.01 18.99
C LEU A 102 8.93 18.97 20.44
N HIS A 103 8.05 19.08 21.42
CA HIS A 103 8.39 18.96 22.83
C HIS A 103 8.17 17.53 23.32
N TYR A 104 8.88 17.12 24.38
CA TYR A 104 8.78 15.78 24.98
C TYR A 104 7.34 15.40 25.34
N ASP A 105 6.54 16.33 25.85
CA ASP A 105 5.12 16.12 26.17
C ASP A 105 4.25 15.78 24.95
N ASP A 106 4.61 16.27 23.76
CA ASP A 106 3.92 15.94 22.51
C ASP A 106 4.15 14.48 22.08
N THR A 107 5.20 13.82 22.58
CA THR A 107 5.51 12.42 22.31
C THR A 107 4.74 11.47 23.22
N MET A 108 4.44 11.89 24.46
CA MET A 108 3.74 11.07 25.47
C MET A 108 2.22 10.99 25.27
N ASP A 109 1.59 12.00 24.64
CA ASP A 109 0.12 12.05 24.38
C ASP A 109 -0.37 10.92 23.43
N THR A 110 0.53 10.14 22.88
CA THR A 110 0.22 9.02 21.95
C THR A 110 0.19 7.66 22.64
N TYR A 111 0.73 7.55 23.87
CA TYR A 111 0.79 6.27 24.59
C TYR A 111 -0.53 5.86 25.27
N GLU A 112 -1.50 6.78 25.44
CA GLU A 112 -2.77 6.45 26.11
C GLU A 112 -3.97 6.19 25.19
N GLY A 113 -3.85 6.30 23.88
CA GLY A 113 -5.00 6.17 22.97
C GLY A 113 -4.82 5.40 21.69
N ASP A 114 -3.63 5.20 21.24
CA ASP A 114 -3.28 4.30 20.16
C ASP A 114 -2.29 3.30 20.74
N TYR A 115 -2.57 2.01 20.52
CA TYR A 115 -1.71 0.90 20.87
C TYR A 115 -0.24 1.32 20.86
N ARG A 116 0.48 0.99 21.93
CA ARG A 116 1.95 1.01 21.91
C ARG A 116 2.33 0.49 20.54
N ASP A 117 3.01 1.31 19.76
CA ASP A 117 3.80 0.87 18.61
C ASP A 117 4.92 0.02 19.23
N ASN A 118 4.49 -1.12 19.81
CA ASN A 118 5.40 -2.18 20.11
C ASN A 118 5.82 -2.64 18.72
N THR A 119 7.00 -2.21 18.39
CA THR A 119 7.87 -2.62 17.32
C THR A 119 7.98 -4.14 17.24
N ASP A 120 6.96 -4.78 16.73
CA ASP A 120 6.98 -6.18 16.38
C ASP A 120 6.40 -6.31 14.98
N ILE A 121 7.19 -6.27 14.00
CA ILE A 121 7.52 -7.26 13.00
C ILE A 121 6.43 -7.53 11.97
N GLU A 122 6.52 -6.94 10.80
CA GLU A 122 6.13 -7.63 9.58
C GLU A 122 7.28 -8.58 9.22
N GLU A 123 7.34 -9.76 9.86
CA GLU A 123 8.06 -10.86 9.25
C GLU A 123 7.24 -11.30 8.04
N LEU A 124 7.83 -11.15 6.88
CA LEU A 124 7.36 -11.87 5.71
C LEU A 124 7.40 -13.37 5.97
N PRO A 125 6.55 -14.12 5.30
CA PRO A 125 6.65 -15.57 5.30
C PRO A 125 8.11 -15.94 5.00
N THR A 126 8.71 -16.78 5.83
CA THR A 126 10.08 -17.29 5.69
C THR A 126 10.33 -18.03 4.36
N HIS A 127 9.31 -18.11 3.52
CA HIS A 127 9.33 -18.69 2.17
C HIS A 127 10.35 -18.07 1.22
N SER A 128 10.62 -16.75 1.35
CA SER A 128 11.54 -16.08 0.45
C SER A 128 12.98 -16.60 0.55
N LYS A 129 13.38 -17.13 1.72
CA LYS A 129 14.75 -17.62 1.95
C LYS A 129 15.05 -18.95 1.24
N HIS A 130 14.03 -19.78 0.96
CA HIS A 130 14.23 -21.10 0.34
C HIS A 130 14.12 -21.14 -1.19
N PHE A 131 13.44 -20.16 -1.80
CA PHE A 131 13.17 -20.16 -3.26
C PHE A 131 14.00 -19.15 -4.05
N LEU A 132 14.93 -18.43 -3.41
CA LEU A 132 15.79 -17.45 -4.07
C LEU A 132 16.85 -18.09 -4.99
N ASN A 133 17.03 -19.41 -4.89
CA ASN A 133 17.95 -20.19 -5.71
C ASN A 133 17.18 -20.96 -6.81
N ALA A 134 16.38 -20.29 -7.61
CA ALA A 134 15.94 -20.91 -8.88
C ALA A 134 17.17 -21.01 -9.80
N ASP A 135 17.68 -22.22 -9.97
CA ASP A 135 18.92 -22.53 -10.71
C ASP A 135 18.87 -22.19 -12.22
N LYS A 136 17.74 -21.67 -12.71
CA LYS A 136 17.56 -21.31 -14.12
C LYS A 136 16.96 -19.91 -14.25
N ASP A 137 17.77 -18.98 -14.73
CA ASP A 137 17.24 -17.69 -15.21
C ASP A 137 16.73 -17.90 -16.65
N ILE A 138 15.41 -18.02 -16.77
CA ILE A 138 14.72 -18.16 -18.07
C ILE A 138 14.17 -16.83 -18.60
N SER A 139 14.52 -15.70 -17.97
CA SER A 139 14.08 -14.36 -18.41
C SER A 139 14.62 -13.95 -19.78
N SER A 140 15.69 -14.59 -20.23
CA SER A 140 16.35 -14.35 -21.53
C SER A 140 15.95 -15.35 -22.64
N ILE A 141 14.98 -16.23 -22.40
CA ILE A 141 14.53 -17.20 -23.40
C ILE A 141 13.87 -16.45 -24.57
N ASP A 142 14.31 -16.77 -25.80
CA ASP A 142 13.65 -16.34 -27.04
C ASP A 142 12.39 -17.19 -27.25
N VAL A 143 11.24 -16.64 -26.83
CA VAL A 143 9.94 -17.33 -26.87
C VAL A 143 9.42 -17.37 -28.30
N LYS A 144 9.11 -18.56 -28.79
CA LYS A 144 8.45 -18.80 -30.08
C LYS A 144 6.97 -19.13 -29.84
N PHE A 145 6.12 -18.57 -30.66
CA PHE A 145 4.68 -18.81 -30.58
C PHE A 145 4.27 -19.83 -31.64
N ILE A 146 3.47 -20.81 -31.22
CA ILE A 146 2.98 -21.86 -32.13
C ILE A 146 1.80 -21.35 -32.99
N ASP A 147 1.14 -20.29 -32.55
CA ASP A 147 -0.04 -19.69 -33.14
C ASP A 147 0.08 -18.16 -33.18
N ASP A 148 -0.20 -17.56 -34.35
CA ASP A 148 -0.20 -16.12 -34.53
C ASP A 148 -1.24 -15.41 -33.65
N GLU A 149 -2.35 -16.08 -33.29
CA GLU A 149 -3.35 -15.54 -32.40
C GLU A 149 -2.81 -15.38 -30.97
N ILE A 150 -2.01 -16.33 -30.48
CA ILE A 150 -1.33 -16.26 -29.18
C ILE A 150 -0.37 -15.06 -29.18
N ASN A 151 0.43 -14.93 -30.23
CA ASN A 151 1.35 -13.82 -30.39
C ASN A 151 0.60 -12.47 -30.40
N ALA A 152 -0.50 -12.37 -31.13
CA ALA A 152 -1.33 -11.17 -31.18
C ALA A 152 -2.00 -10.81 -29.84
N ARG A 153 -2.38 -11.82 -29.03
CA ARG A 153 -2.91 -11.60 -27.67
C ARG A 153 -1.86 -11.02 -26.72
N LEU A 154 -0.63 -11.51 -26.84
CA LEU A 154 0.47 -11.12 -25.94
C LEU A 154 1.18 -9.83 -26.40
N HIS A 155 1.10 -9.51 -27.71
CA HIS A 155 1.68 -8.32 -28.32
C HIS A 155 0.62 -7.48 -29.06
N PRO A 156 -0.38 -6.89 -28.36
CA PRO A 156 -1.40 -6.09 -29.01
C PRO A 156 -0.77 -4.90 -29.73
N SER A 157 -0.89 -4.83 -31.06
CA SER A 157 -0.41 -3.70 -31.83
C SER A 157 -1.15 -2.43 -31.43
N VAL A 158 -0.44 -1.30 -31.35
CA VAL A 158 -0.98 0.02 -30.96
C VAL A 158 -2.10 0.49 -31.92
N SER A 159 -2.23 -0.12 -33.11
CA SER A 159 -3.23 0.23 -34.14
C SER A 159 -4.66 -0.25 -33.81
N ASP A 160 -4.86 -1.27 -32.97
CA ASP A 160 -6.17 -1.88 -32.77
C ASP A 160 -7.04 -1.26 -31.68
N LYS A 161 -6.51 -0.33 -30.87
CA LYS A 161 -7.27 0.36 -29.82
C LYS A 161 -8.37 1.31 -30.34
N LYS A 162 -8.44 1.58 -31.64
CA LYS A 162 -9.44 2.51 -32.22
C LYS A 162 -10.70 1.86 -32.82
N LYS A 163 -10.86 0.54 -32.81
CA LYS A 163 -11.94 -0.15 -33.54
C LYS A 163 -12.84 -1.11 -32.76
N LYS A 164 -12.89 -1.09 -31.44
CA LYS A 164 -13.96 -1.77 -30.71
C LYS A 164 -14.94 -0.78 -30.09
N LYS A 165 -15.74 -0.11 -30.92
CA LYS A 165 -17.08 0.36 -30.54
C LYS A 165 -17.93 -0.89 -30.39
N TYR A 166 -18.31 -1.24 -29.17
CA TYR A 166 -19.36 -2.21 -28.95
C TYR A 166 -20.68 -1.61 -29.43
N ASP A 167 -21.21 -2.19 -30.48
CA ASP A 167 -22.55 -1.90 -30.98
C ASP A 167 -23.55 -2.66 -30.10
N THR A 168 -23.96 -2.03 -29.00
CA THR A 168 -25.05 -2.53 -28.17
C THR A 168 -26.35 -2.03 -28.76
N GLY A 169 -26.89 -2.77 -29.70
CA GLY A 169 -28.26 -2.60 -30.17
C GLY A 169 -29.29 -2.84 -29.07
N ILE A 170 -29.58 -1.81 -28.31
CA ILE A 170 -30.73 -1.82 -27.38
C ILE A 170 -31.98 -1.45 -28.16
N LYS A 171 -32.82 -2.45 -28.41
CA LYS A 171 -34.19 -2.26 -28.86
C LYS A 171 -34.94 -1.50 -27.75
N LYS A 172 -35.43 -0.30 -28.10
CA LYS A 172 -36.39 0.44 -27.28
C LYS A 172 -37.72 -0.33 -27.29
N SER A 173 -38.18 -0.75 -26.13
CA SER A 173 -39.58 -1.05 -25.87
C SER A 173 -40.14 0.05 -24.96
N ASN A 174 -41.11 0.78 -25.48
CA ASN A 174 -41.93 1.72 -24.74
C ASN A 174 -42.75 0.97 -23.67
N SER A 175 -42.77 1.47 -22.46
CA SER A 175 -43.87 1.26 -21.55
C SER A 175 -44.03 2.47 -20.61
N GLU A 176 -45.25 2.85 -20.53
CA GLU A 176 -45.86 4.03 -19.97
C GLU A 176 -45.62 4.24 -18.48
N SER A 177 -45.63 5.50 -18.12
CA SER A 177 -45.69 6.07 -16.79
C SER A 177 -47.07 5.86 -16.14
N VAL A 178 -47.11 5.46 -14.87
CA VAL A 178 -48.25 5.72 -13.96
C VAL A 178 -47.70 5.94 -12.53
N PRO A 179 -48.35 6.84 -11.75
CA PRO A 179 -47.71 7.63 -10.71
C PRO A 179 -47.84 7.06 -9.29
N MET A 180 -47.00 7.59 -8.42
CA MET A 180 -47.09 7.43 -6.95
C MET A 180 -48.44 7.94 -6.41
N PRO A 181 -48.86 7.41 -5.26
CA PRO A 181 -49.54 8.23 -4.25
C PRO A 181 -48.73 8.32 -2.95
N SER A 182 -48.80 9.52 -2.45
CA SER A 182 -48.31 9.98 -1.16
C SER A 182 -49.28 9.61 -0.02
N SER A 183 -48.66 9.65 1.21
CA SER A 183 -49.27 10.01 2.49
C SER A 183 -49.98 8.91 3.29
N HIS A 184 -49.75 8.76 4.53
CA HIS A 184 -50.03 9.52 5.74
C HIS A 184 -49.69 8.70 6.99
N ASN A 185 -49.27 9.43 8.01
CA ASN A 185 -49.21 9.14 9.43
C ASN A 185 -50.30 8.21 9.98
N ASN A 186 -49.92 7.42 11.00
CA ASN A 186 -50.54 7.65 12.34
C ASN A 186 -49.91 6.75 13.42
N ASP A 187 -49.81 7.39 14.56
CA ASP A 187 -49.54 6.87 15.88
C ASP A 187 -50.41 5.67 16.30
N SER A 188 -49.89 4.85 17.18
CA SER A 188 -50.45 4.63 18.51
C SER A 188 -49.89 3.39 19.23
N HIS A 189 -49.43 3.62 20.43
CA HIS A 189 -49.68 2.94 21.70
C HIS A 189 -49.93 1.41 21.77
N GLY A 190 -49.23 0.80 22.70
CA GLY A 190 -49.65 -0.41 23.41
C GLY A 190 -48.51 -1.11 24.08
N THR A 191 -48.17 -0.67 25.25
CA THR A 191 -48.32 -1.27 26.60
C THR A 191 -47.96 -2.77 26.77
N SER A 192 -46.93 -2.97 27.52
CA SER A 192 -46.83 -3.62 28.86
C SER A 192 -46.56 -5.13 28.98
N GLN A 193 -45.75 -5.32 29.98
CA GLN A 193 -45.62 -6.43 30.94
C GLN A 193 -44.55 -7.46 30.59
N SER A 194 -43.66 -7.74 31.41
CA SER A 194 -43.25 -7.63 32.79
C SER A 194 -42.38 -8.85 33.17
N LEU A 195 -41.43 -8.58 34.06
CA LEU A 195 -40.79 -9.47 35.05
C LEU A 195 -39.60 -10.31 34.53
N GLN A 196 -38.42 -10.22 35.12
CA GLN A 196 -38.11 -10.34 36.54
C GLN A 196 -36.73 -9.73 36.89
N SER A 197 -36.66 -9.20 38.05
CA SER A 197 -35.58 -8.63 38.81
C SER A 197 -34.40 -9.60 39.04
N ILE A 198 -33.18 -9.10 38.77
CA ILE A 198 -31.98 -9.54 39.47
C ILE A 198 -31.38 -8.28 40.09
N GLU A 199 -31.24 -8.33 41.40
CA GLU A 199 -30.72 -7.28 42.25
C GLU A 199 -29.31 -6.86 41.83
N MET A 200 -29.14 -5.57 41.54
CA MET A 200 -27.85 -4.97 41.32
C MET A 200 -27.45 -4.15 42.55
N ASN A 201 -26.32 -4.50 43.12
CA ASN A 201 -25.61 -3.78 44.16
C ASN A 201 -25.34 -2.33 43.75
N PRO A 202 -25.66 -1.28 44.54
CA PRO A 202 -25.52 0.12 44.17
C PRO A 202 -24.20 0.69 44.64
N THR A 203 -23.08 0.44 43.95
CA THR A 203 -21.83 1.21 44.15
C THR A 203 -20.85 1.13 42.96
N ARG A 204 -21.29 1.54 41.78
CA ARG A 204 -20.37 2.05 40.76
C ARG A 204 -21.11 3.02 39.85
N ALA A 205 -20.72 4.31 39.94
CA ALA A 205 -21.16 5.30 38.96
C ALA A 205 -20.83 4.86 37.53
N PRO A 206 -21.73 5.03 36.54
CA PRO A 206 -21.50 4.59 35.17
C PRO A 206 -20.23 5.25 34.62
N CYS A 207 -19.30 4.44 34.14
CA CYS A 207 -18.04 4.88 33.59
C CYS A 207 -18.29 5.81 32.38
N MET A 208 -18.13 7.10 32.56
CA MET A 208 -18.30 8.07 31.47
C MET A 208 -17.20 7.93 30.46
N LYS A 209 -17.56 7.92 29.15
CA LYS A 209 -16.60 7.84 28.04
C LYS A 209 -15.54 8.93 28.20
N ALA A 210 -14.27 8.59 28.11
CA ALA A 210 -13.11 9.49 28.24
C ALA A 210 -13.25 10.82 27.45
N LYS A 211 -13.91 10.77 26.29
CA LYS A 211 -14.22 11.95 25.46
C LYS A 211 -15.16 12.93 26.17
N LEU A 212 -16.13 12.44 26.94
CA LEU A 212 -17.07 13.29 27.69
C LEU A 212 -16.37 13.96 28.87
N LEU A 213 -15.53 13.21 29.59
CA LEU A 213 -14.70 13.74 30.69
C LEU A 213 -13.74 14.82 30.21
N ARG A 214 -13.08 14.65 29.08
CA ARG A 214 -12.20 15.68 28.48
C ARG A 214 -12.98 16.93 28.08
N LYS A 215 -14.19 16.76 27.51
CA LYS A 215 -15.07 17.89 27.16
C LYS A 215 -15.48 18.65 28.41
N GLN A 216 -15.88 17.96 29.49
CA GLN A 216 -16.26 18.58 30.77
C GLN A 216 -15.08 19.31 31.43
N ARG A 217 -13.88 18.69 31.47
CA ARG A 217 -12.68 19.36 32.02
C ARG A 217 -12.33 20.64 31.25
N LYS A 218 -12.42 20.61 29.91
CA LYS A 218 -12.18 21.79 29.07
C LYS A 218 -13.27 22.86 29.29
N GLN A 219 -14.51 22.46 29.43
CA GLN A 219 -15.64 23.33 29.70
C GLN A 219 -15.47 24.00 31.06
N HIS A 220 -15.14 23.22 32.10
CA HIS A 220 -14.88 23.73 33.44
C HIS A 220 -13.69 24.72 33.47
N LYS A 221 -12.60 24.42 32.78
CA LYS A 221 -11.44 25.31 32.64
C LYS A 221 -11.81 26.65 31.98
N LEU A 222 -12.68 26.63 30.96
CA LEU A 222 -13.14 27.84 30.29
C LEU A 222 -14.11 28.67 31.18
N MET A 223 -14.96 27.99 31.97
CA MET A 223 -15.80 28.66 32.99
C MET A 223 -14.98 29.32 34.08
N THR A 224 -13.91 28.66 34.57
CA THR A 224 -13.00 29.23 35.57
C THR A 224 -12.21 30.44 35.03
N GLN A 225 -12.10 30.55 33.70
CA GLN A 225 -11.52 31.71 33.00
C GLN A 225 -12.55 32.85 32.75
N GLY A 226 -13.76 32.75 33.32
CA GLY A 226 -14.78 33.81 33.23
C GLY A 226 -15.57 33.83 31.93
N LYS A 227 -15.51 32.76 31.09
CA LYS A 227 -16.25 32.72 29.84
C LYS A 227 -17.69 32.24 30.03
N THR A 228 -18.63 32.90 29.34
CA THR A 228 -20.04 32.54 29.39
C THR A 228 -20.30 31.19 28.65
N GLN A 229 -21.42 30.57 28.98
CA GLN A 229 -21.82 29.30 28.38
C GLN A 229 -21.93 29.40 26.84
N GLU A 230 -22.43 30.53 26.33
CA GLU A 230 -22.58 30.78 24.87
C GLU A 230 -21.23 30.93 24.17
N GLU A 231 -20.27 31.61 24.80
CA GLU A 231 -18.89 31.72 24.29
C GLU A 231 -18.20 30.36 24.24
N ILE A 232 -18.41 29.54 25.27
CA ILE A 232 -17.87 28.17 25.32
C ILE A 232 -18.43 27.31 24.21
N GLU A 233 -19.73 27.37 23.94
CA GLU A 233 -20.36 26.65 22.83
C GLU A 233 -19.84 27.12 21.48
N THR A 234 -19.67 28.43 21.31
CA THR A 234 -19.11 29.01 20.08
C THR A 234 -17.66 28.54 19.87
N ILE A 235 -16.85 28.49 20.91
CA ILE A 235 -15.48 27.96 20.87
C ILE A 235 -15.49 26.46 20.47
N PHE A 236 -16.40 25.68 21.02
CA PHE A 236 -16.52 24.27 20.66
C PHE A 236 -17.00 24.05 19.22
N LYS A 237 -17.93 24.90 18.71
CA LYS A 237 -18.40 24.87 17.31
C LYS A 237 -17.28 25.28 16.34
N LYS A 238 -16.56 26.39 16.63
CA LYS A 238 -15.45 26.88 15.81
C LYS A 238 -14.30 25.85 15.71
N ASN A 239 -13.90 25.27 16.85
CA ASN A 239 -12.90 24.19 16.87
C ASN A 239 -13.36 22.92 16.12
N LYS A 240 -14.67 22.65 16.02
CA LYS A 240 -15.20 21.54 15.24
C LYS A 240 -15.10 21.82 13.75
N GLN A 241 -15.47 23.03 13.31
CA GLN A 241 -15.40 23.44 11.90
C GLN A 241 -13.95 23.54 11.39
N GLU A 242 -13.03 24.12 12.18
CA GLU A 242 -11.61 24.21 11.81
C GLU A 242 -10.93 22.82 11.68
N ASN A 243 -11.39 21.81 12.44
CA ASN A 243 -10.83 20.46 12.36
C ASN A 243 -11.44 19.57 11.25
N GLU A 244 -12.62 19.93 10.73
CA GLU A 244 -13.30 19.18 9.66
C GLU A 244 -12.91 19.66 8.24
N ALA A 245 -12.30 20.85 8.13
CA ALA A 245 -12.11 21.55 6.85
C ALA A 245 -10.80 21.25 6.12
N LYS A 246 -9.77 20.69 6.78
CA LYS A 246 -8.46 20.50 6.12
C LYS A 246 -8.37 19.15 5.41
N SER A 247 -8.12 19.19 4.10
CA SER A 247 -7.83 18.02 3.29
C SER A 247 -6.41 17.49 3.55
N ILE A 248 -6.10 16.28 3.08
CA ILE A 248 -4.75 15.71 3.20
C ILE A 248 -3.73 16.55 2.43
N GLU A 249 -4.11 17.10 1.28
CA GLU A 249 -3.27 17.96 0.48
C GLU A 249 -2.89 19.24 1.25
N GLN A 250 -3.86 19.87 1.89
CA GLN A 250 -3.62 21.05 2.72
C GLN A 250 -2.68 20.77 3.91
N LEU A 251 -2.78 19.58 4.50
CA LEU A 251 -1.91 19.21 5.62
C LEU A 251 -0.49 18.87 5.17
N PHE A 252 -0.32 18.25 4.01
CA PHE A 252 0.99 18.07 3.41
C PHE A 252 1.58 19.39 2.91
N ASP A 253 0.76 20.25 2.30
CA ASP A 253 1.18 21.61 1.95
C ASP A 253 1.68 22.42 3.17
N GLU A 254 1.06 22.24 4.35
CA GLU A 254 1.53 22.86 5.58
C GLU A 254 2.88 22.30 6.07
N ILE A 255 3.16 21.02 5.84
CA ILE A 255 4.47 20.43 6.11
C ILE A 255 5.55 21.11 5.26
N TYR A 256 5.24 21.40 3.99
CA TYR A 256 6.17 22.02 3.06
C TYR A 256 6.22 23.57 3.17
N LYS A 257 5.12 24.19 3.61
CA LYS A 257 4.97 25.66 3.66
C LYS A 257 5.27 26.27 5.03
N GLY A 258 6.14 25.79 5.83
CA GLY A 258 6.44 26.29 7.17
C GLY A 258 5.95 27.73 7.47
N ASN A 259 5.09 27.94 8.49
CA ASN A 259 4.21 29.11 8.64
C ASN A 259 4.85 30.44 9.08
N ASN A 260 6.14 30.56 9.36
CA ASN A 260 6.73 31.79 9.89
C ASN A 260 7.90 32.39 9.10
N ARG A 261 8.34 31.72 8.08
CA ARG A 261 9.25 32.28 7.09
C ARG A 261 8.63 31.97 5.75
N ARG A 262 8.42 32.96 4.90
CA ARG A 262 8.08 32.79 3.50
C ARG A 262 9.23 32.01 2.85
N LEU A 263 9.24 30.70 3.04
CA LEU A 263 9.94 29.78 2.18
C LEU A 263 9.10 29.76 0.92
N GLU A 264 9.38 30.66 0.01
CA GLU A 264 8.97 30.50 -1.37
C GLU A 264 9.73 29.27 -1.85
N LEU A 265 9.14 28.12 -1.68
CA LEU A 265 9.57 26.91 -2.38
C LEU A 265 9.23 27.12 -3.85
N LYS A 266 10.05 27.92 -4.52
CA LYS A 266 10.18 27.74 -5.95
C LYS A 266 10.76 26.36 -6.10
N LEU A 267 10.02 25.49 -6.75
CA LEU A 267 10.56 24.26 -7.29
C LEU A 267 11.61 24.69 -8.33
N VAL A 268 12.78 24.98 -7.82
CA VAL A 268 13.92 25.34 -8.66
C VAL A 268 14.53 24.00 -9.00
N ARG A 269 14.30 23.55 -10.24
CA ARG A 269 14.89 22.33 -10.74
C ARG A 269 16.41 22.40 -10.55
N ILE A 270 16.95 21.55 -9.69
CA ILE A 270 18.39 21.49 -9.38
C ILE A 270 19.08 20.53 -10.34
N SER A 271 18.35 19.56 -10.86
CA SER A 271 18.86 18.64 -11.88
C SER A 271 17.86 18.53 -13.05
N PRO A 272 18.20 19.01 -14.26
CA PRO A 272 19.28 19.98 -14.56
C PRO A 272 19.03 21.33 -13.89
N MET A 273 20.11 22.01 -13.48
CA MET A 273 20.03 23.30 -12.76
C MET A 273 19.25 24.35 -13.55
N SER A 274 18.20 24.91 -12.90
CA SER A 274 17.44 26.01 -13.52
C SER A 274 18.17 27.33 -13.41
N ASN A 275 17.89 28.24 -14.34
CA ASN A 275 18.40 29.60 -14.30
C ASN A 275 18.04 30.34 -12.99
N GLY A 276 16.87 30.03 -12.41
CA GLY A 276 16.45 30.58 -11.13
C GLY A 276 17.38 30.19 -9.99
N TYR A 277 17.84 28.93 -9.94
CA TYR A 277 18.82 28.49 -8.95
C TYR A 277 20.19 29.12 -9.18
N LEU A 278 20.67 29.08 -10.39
CA LEU A 278 21.98 29.65 -10.75
C LEU A 278 22.09 31.12 -10.39
N ASN A 279 21.02 31.88 -10.60
CA ASN A 279 20.99 33.34 -10.35
C ASN A 279 20.95 33.72 -8.85
N THR A 280 20.48 32.82 -7.97
CA THR A 280 20.28 33.12 -6.55
C THR A 280 21.21 32.36 -5.60
N SER A 281 21.84 31.28 -6.06
CA SER A 281 22.65 30.39 -5.21
C SER A 281 23.80 31.11 -4.51
N LYS A 282 24.52 31.96 -5.21
CA LYS A 282 25.70 32.65 -4.67
C LYS A 282 25.33 33.66 -3.59
N GLN A 283 24.26 34.43 -3.79
CA GLN A 283 23.77 35.42 -2.81
C GLN A 283 23.24 34.70 -1.54
N SER A 284 22.54 33.61 -1.73
CA SER A 284 22.02 32.80 -0.63
C SER A 284 23.13 32.16 0.17
N TYR A 285 24.21 31.67 -0.49
CA TYR A 285 25.41 31.14 0.19
C TYR A 285 26.12 32.20 1.03
N GLU A 286 26.25 33.45 0.54
CA GLU A 286 26.86 34.52 1.31
C GLU A 286 26.06 34.87 2.56
N ILE A 287 24.72 34.85 2.49
CA ILE A 287 23.85 35.05 3.66
C ILE A 287 24.03 33.91 4.66
N TYR A 288 24.07 32.67 4.21
CA TYR A 288 24.31 31.50 5.04
C TYR A 288 25.66 31.59 5.76
N ARG A 289 26.74 31.92 5.05
CA ARG A 289 28.07 32.07 5.60
C ARG A 289 28.11 33.12 6.72
N LYS A 290 27.47 34.27 6.49
CA LYS A 290 27.33 35.31 7.51
C LYS A 290 26.55 34.85 8.73
N TYR A 291 25.48 34.10 8.52
CA TYR A 291 24.64 33.56 9.57
C TYR A 291 25.41 32.55 10.44
N GLU A 292 26.04 31.55 9.82
CA GLU A 292 26.82 30.54 10.53
C GLU A 292 27.96 31.15 11.36
N THR A 293 28.61 32.17 10.79
CA THR A 293 29.69 32.87 11.51
C THR A 293 29.14 33.69 12.68
N ALA A 294 28.05 34.42 12.50
CA ALA A 294 27.51 35.34 13.51
C ALA A 294 26.75 34.62 14.62
N ILE A 295 26.02 33.56 14.33
CA ILE A 295 25.11 32.90 15.26
C ILE A 295 25.73 31.63 15.87
N HIS A 296 26.43 30.83 15.05
CA HIS A 296 27.00 29.56 15.49
C HIS A 296 28.51 29.64 15.77
N GLY A 297 29.14 30.78 15.52
CA GLY A 297 30.58 30.97 15.78
C GLY A 297 31.48 30.11 14.90
N VAL A 298 30.96 29.58 13.78
CA VAL A 298 31.72 28.76 12.87
C VAL A 298 32.69 29.63 12.09
N LEU A 299 33.96 29.23 12.06
CA LEU A 299 34.98 29.96 11.26
C LEU A 299 34.54 29.97 9.79
N SER A 300 34.53 31.16 9.18
CA SER A 300 34.09 31.39 7.81
C SER A 300 34.77 30.46 6.78
N GLU A 301 36.02 30.06 7.04
CA GLU A 301 36.80 29.16 6.20
C GLU A 301 36.33 27.69 6.21
N LYS A 302 35.57 27.31 7.26
CA LYS A 302 35.00 25.96 7.39
C LYS A 302 33.62 25.81 6.74
N ILE A 303 33.02 26.94 6.32
CA ILE A 303 31.69 26.96 5.72
C ILE A 303 31.84 26.86 4.20
N THR A 304 31.51 25.72 3.63
CA THR A 304 31.63 25.47 2.20
C THR A 304 30.30 25.67 1.47
N GLU A 305 30.36 26.06 0.19
CA GLU A 305 29.19 26.13 -0.68
C GLU A 305 28.45 24.78 -0.80
N LYS A 306 29.19 23.68 -0.70
CA LYS A 306 28.64 22.31 -0.66
C LYS A 306 27.78 22.08 0.58
N GLN A 307 28.21 22.55 1.76
CA GLN A 307 27.42 22.49 2.98
C GLN A 307 26.19 23.38 2.92
N TYR A 308 26.32 24.59 2.37
CA TYR A 308 25.22 25.50 2.12
C TYR A 308 24.15 24.87 1.23
N THR A 309 24.55 24.32 0.09
CA THR A 309 23.63 23.65 -0.84
C THR A 309 22.92 22.46 -0.18
N ARG A 310 23.63 21.70 0.64
CA ARG A 310 23.03 20.59 1.41
C ARG A 310 22.02 21.07 2.43
N PHE A 311 22.24 22.21 3.05
CA PHE A 311 21.47 22.66 4.21
C PHE A 311 20.30 23.57 3.87
N LEU A 312 20.45 24.52 2.95
CA LEU A 312 19.45 25.57 2.69
C LEU A 312 18.73 25.46 1.35
N VAL A 313 19.30 24.76 0.39
CA VAL A 313 18.66 24.57 -0.92
C VAL A 313 17.76 23.35 -0.93
N LYS A 314 18.00 22.39 -0.03
CA LYS A 314 17.20 21.18 0.12
C LYS A 314 16.18 21.35 1.25
N SER A 315 14.93 20.89 1.04
CA SER A 315 13.98 20.70 2.13
C SER A 315 14.59 19.77 3.20
N PRO A 316 14.42 20.01 4.52
CA PRO A 316 14.92 19.10 5.55
C PRO A 316 14.41 17.67 5.33
N LEU A 317 13.16 17.48 4.95
CA LEU A 317 12.62 16.19 4.53
C LEU A 317 12.39 16.18 3.02
N GLN A 318 13.12 15.35 2.31
CA GLN A 318 12.95 15.08 0.89
C GLN A 318 12.41 13.67 0.71
N MET A 319 11.40 13.52 -0.14
CA MET A 319 10.90 12.22 -0.56
C MET A 319 11.18 12.04 -2.04
N LYS A 320 11.98 11.03 -2.38
CA LYS A 320 12.39 10.70 -3.73
C LYS A 320 11.76 9.38 -4.13
N LEU A 321 11.05 9.39 -5.25
CA LEU A 321 10.57 8.17 -5.89
C LEU A 321 11.65 7.71 -6.86
N VAL A 322 12.31 6.60 -6.55
CA VAL A 322 13.44 6.10 -7.32
C VAL A 322 13.09 4.72 -7.87
N ARG A 323 13.19 4.57 -9.19
CA ARG A 323 12.96 3.27 -9.84
C ARG A 323 14.05 2.30 -9.42
N THR A 324 13.68 1.07 -9.06
CA THR A 324 14.66 0.02 -8.75
C THR A 324 15.60 -0.22 -9.94
N LEU A 325 16.88 -0.41 -9.63
CA LEU A 325 17.98 -0.63 -10.59
C LEU A 325 18.24 0.52 -11.59
N SER A 326 17.69 1.73 -11.36
CA SER A 326 18.13 2.93 -12.07
C SER A 326 19.50 3.40 -11.55
N ASP A 327 20.18 4.26 -12.31
CA ASP A 327 21.49 4.82 -11.87
C ASP A 327 21.36 5.54 -10.52
N GLU A 328 20.31 6.36 -10.31
CA GLU A 328 20.04 7.02 -9.04
C GLU A 328 19.80 6.01 -7.90
N PHE A 329 19.18 4.87 -8.19
CA PHE A 329 18.97 3.81 -7.21
C PHE A 329 20.31 3.16 -6.80
N ILE A 330 21.16 2.84 -7.77
CA ILE A 330 22.49 2.21 -7.53
C ILE A 330 23.36 3.11 -6.65
N GLU A 331 23.35 4.44 -6.85
CA GLU A 331 24.07 5.38 -5.99
C GLU A 331 23.63 5.31 -4.52
N THR A 332 22.39 4.93 -4.25
CA THR A 332 21.80 4.88 -2.89
C THR A 332 21.64 3.46 -2.34
N LEU A 333 21.98 2.43 -3.12
CA LEU A 333 21.77 1.02 -2.80
C LEU A 333 22.38 0.65 -1.44
N LYS A 334 23.66 0.99 -1.25
CA LYS A 334 24.38 0.64 -0.02
C LYS A 334 23.84 1.33 1.23
N VAL A 335 23.39 2.59 1.10
CA VAL A 335 22.79 3.33 2.21
C VAL A 335 21.44 2.71 2.58
N SER A 336 20.65 2.31 1.57
CA SER A 336 19.37 1.62 1.78
C SER A 336 19.56 0.24 2.43
N ALA A 337 20.55 -0.54 1.99
CA ALA A 337 20.89 -1.84 2.59
C ALA A 337 21.30 -1.71 4.06
N ASN A 338 22.14 -0.72 4.39
CA ASN A 338 22.55 -0.46 5.78
C ASN A 338 21.36 -0.06 6.67
N LEU A 339 20.43 0.75 6.15
CA LEU A 339 19.21 1.12 6.86
C LEU A 339 18.30 -0.09 7.07
N PHE A 340 18.12 -0.93 6.05
CA PHE A 340 17.38 -2.19 6.13
C PHE A 340 17.96 -3.10 7.21
N LYS A 341 19.28 -3.35 7.18
CA LYS A 341 19.97 -4.15 8.18
C LYS A 341 19.74 -3.62 9.60
N LYS A 342 19.92 -2.32 9.81
CA LYS A 342 19.66 -1.68 11.11
C LYS A 342 18.23 -1.90 11.58
N TYR A 343 17.26 -1.78 10.66
CA TYR A 343 15.84 -1.99 10.94
C TYR A 343 15.55 -3.45 11.31
N GLN A 344 16.01 -4.41 10.50
CA GLN A 344 15.80 -5.84 10.72
C GLN A 344 16.38 -6.31 12.06
N MET A 345 17.63 -5.94 12.36
CA MET A 345 18.27 -6.30 13.63
C MET A 345 17.55 -5.69 14.83
N THR A 346 17.15 -4.40 14.76
CA THR A 346 16.56 -3.70 15.91
C THR A 346 15.09 -4.07 16.13
N ILE A 347 14.31 -4.15 15.05
CA ILE A 347 12.86 -4.32 15.12
C ILE A 347 12.46 -5.80 15.05
N HIS A 348 13.20 -6.60 14.28
CA HIS A 348 12.88 -8.01 14.04
C HIS A 348 13.75 -8.97 14.83
N GLY A 349 14.85 -8.50 15.41
CA GLY A 349 15.79 -9.33 16.14
C GLY A 349 16.54 -10.32 15.24
N GLU A 350 16.65 -10.01 13.94
CA GLU A 350 17.41 -10.81 12.98
C GLU A 350 18.92 -10.66 13.23
N THR A 351 19.69 -11.67 12.83
CA THR A 351 21.14 -11.61 12.88
C THR A 351 21.71 -10.77 11.74
N GLU A 352 22.99 -10.46 11.83
CA GLU A 352 23.69 -9.71 10.77
C GLU A 352 23.73 -10.49 9.46
N GLU A 353 23.92 -11.81 9.53
CA GLU A 353 23.93 -12.71 8.38
C GLU A 353 22.55 -12.86 7.73
N GLU A 354 21.47 -12.82 8.52
CA GLU A 354 20.10 -12.89 8.01
C GLU A 354 19.66 -11.62 7.30
N SER A 355 20.30 -10.48 7.62
CA SER A 355 19.93 -9.14 7.12
C SER A 355 21.06 -8.54 6.27
N ASP A 356 21.83 -9.36 5.57
CA ASP A 356 22.94 -8.94 4.72
C ASP A 356 22.49 -8.23 3.43
N ASP A 357 23.45 -7.73 2.66
CA ASP A 357 23.20 -7.02 1.41
C ASP A 357 22.52 -7.92 0.36
N GLU A 358 22.81 -9.21 0.34
CA GLU A 358 22.22 -10.17 -0.58
C GLU A 358 20.75 -10.43 -0.22
N SER A 359 20.44 -10.62 1.05
CA SER A 359 19.08 -10.74 1.57
C SER A 359 18.27 -9.49 1.22
N PHE A 360 18.82 -8.29 1.44
CA PHE A 360 18.18 -7.03 1.04
C PHE A 360 17.90 -6.98 -0.46
N PHE A 361 18.90 -7.31 -1.28
CA PHE A 361 18.78 -7.26 -2.73
C PHE A 361 17.70 -8.23 -3.24
N ASN A 362 17.79 -9.48 -2.82
CA ASN A 362 16.87 -10.52 -3.25
C ASN A 362 15.43 -10.25 -2.80
N PHE A 363 15.27 -9.65 -1.61
CA PHE A 363 13.97 -9.41 -1.00
C PHE A 363 13.28 -8.15 -1.55
N LEU A 364 13.98 -7.01 -1.62
CA LEU A 364 13.36 -5.69 -1.83
C LEU A 364 13.80 -5.00 -3.13
N VAL A 365 14.87 -5.45 -3.77
CA VAL A 365 15.43 -4.80 -4.98
C VAL A 365 15.13 -5.63 -6.22
N LYS A 366 15.42 -6.93 -6.18
CA LYS A 366 15.13 -7.84 -7.30
C LYS A 366 13.65 -7.81 -7.61
N SER A 367 13.29 -7.61 -8.87
CA SER A 367 11.90 -7.58 -9.32
C SER A 367 11.79 -8.17 -10.70
N SER A 368 10.80 -9.04 -10.89
CA SER A 368 10.42 -9.57 -12.20
C SER A 368 9.48 -8.62 -12.97
N LEU A 369 9.00 -7.53 -12.31
CA LEU A 369 8.11 -6.57 -12.95
C LEU A 369 8.84 -5.83 -14.06
N GLN A 370 8.29 -5.94 -15.28
CA GLN A 370 8.78 -5.19 -16.42
C GLN A 370 8.33 -3.72 -16.32
N PRO A 371 9.26 -2.76 -16.42
CA PRO A 371 8.91 -1.36 -16.51
C PRO A 371 8.03 -1.09 -17.73
N TRP A 372 6.99 -0.27 -17.55
CA TRP A 372 6.10 0.14 -18.63
C TRP A 372 5.81 1.64 -18.55
N THR A 373 6.10 2.38 -19.60
CA THR A 373 6.02 3.85 -19.66
C THR A 373 5.15 4.32 -20.82
N PRO A 374 3.80 4.14 -20.74
CA PRO A 374 2.91 4.64 -21.78
C PRO A 374 2.75 6.17 -21.71
N ASP A 375 2.41 6.79 -22.83
CA ASP A 375 2.27 8.25 -22.95
C ASP A 375 1.21 8.84 -21.99
N ASP A 376 0.17 8.07 -21.65
CA ASP A 376 -0.91 8.43 -20.74
C ASP A 376 -0.70 7.91 -19.31
N GLY A 377 0.48 7.39 -19.01
CA GLY A 377 0.87 6.83 -17.71
C GLY A 377 1.50 7.83 -16.75
N PRO A 378 1.94 7.36 -15.57
CA PRO A 378 2.74 8.15 -14.64
C PRO A 378 4.03 8.66 -15.29
N PRO A 379 4.55 9.83 -14.88
CA PRO A 379 5.78 10.39 -15.48
C PRO A 379 6.99 9.45 -15.46
N ASP A 380 7.14 8.70 -14.34
CA ASP A 380 8.20 7.72 -14.17
C ASP A 380 7.77 6.30 -14.61
N GLY A 381 6.58 6.15 -15.22
CA GLY A 381 5.99 4.89 -15.66
C GLY A 381 5.52 3.99 -14.51
N TYR A 382 5.16 2.77 -14.87
CA TYR A 382 4.76 1.69 -13.94
C TYR A 382 5.95 0.76 -13.67
N GLY A 383 5.89 0.00 -12.57
CA GLY A 383 6.92 -0.96 -12.15
C GLY A 383 7.23 -0.85 -10.66
N SER A 384 8.46 -1.25 -10.28
CA SER A 384 8.93 -1.28 -8.89
C SER A 384 9.75 -0.04 -8.56
N PHE A 385 9.49 0.53 -7.39
CA PHE A 385 10.12 1.76 -6.92
C PHE A 385 10.44 1.68 -5.43
N HIS A 386 11.44 2.46 -5.01
CA HIS A 386 11.66 2.84 -3.63
C HIS A 386 11.29 4.31 -3.44
N GLU A 387 10.37 4.62 -2.52
CA GLU A 387 10.15 5.98 -2.05
C GLU A 387 11.08 6.22 -0.86
N GLN A 388 12.15 6.96 -1.10
CA GLN A 388 13.20 7.24 -0.12
C GLN A 388 12.88 8.51 0.66
N TYR A 389 13.03 8.47 1.98
CA TYR A 389 12.78 9.58 2.90
C TYR A 389 14.12 10.09 3.44
N TRP A 390 14.55 11.23 2.96
CA TRP A 390 15.82 11.85 3.33
C TRP A 390 15.58 13.03 4.27
N LEU A 391 16.14 12.97 5.47
CA LEU A 391 16.14 14.04 6.45
C LEU A 391 17.57 14.59 6.58
N ASP A 392 17.77 15.88 6.25
CA ASP A 392 19.07 16.54 6.30
C ASP A 392 20.20 15.76 5.62
N ASN A 393 19.87 15.07 4.51
CA ASN A 393 20.71 14.15 3.71
C ASN A 393 21.04 12.81 4.36
N GLU A 394 20.39 12.45 5.44
CA GLU A 394 20.38 11.11 6.00
C GLU A 394 19.13 10.36 5.50
N LEU A 395 19.32 9.13 5.03
CA LEU A 395 18.19 8.27 4.65
C LEU A 395 17.57 7.69 5.91
N ILE A 396 16.35 8.13 6.26
CA ILE A 396 15.67 7.73 7.50
C ILE A 396 14.59 6.68 7.30
N ALA A 397 14.05 6.55 6.09
CA ALA A 397 13.04 5.52 5.78
C ALA A 397 12.98 5.23 4.28
N VAL A 398 12.49 4.03 3.95
CA VAL A 398 12.23 3.61 2.57
C VAL A 398 10.89 2.89 2.51
N GLY A 399 10.01 3.33 1.61
CA GLY A 399 8.81 2.61 1.19
C GLY A 399 9.08 1.88 -0.11
N VAL A 400 9.03 0.55 -0.09
CA VAL A 400 9.10 -0.28 -1.30
C VAL A 400 7.70 -0.39 -1.86
N ILE A 401 7.50 0.09 -3.07
CA ILE A 401 6.18 0.17 -3.70
C ILE A 401 6.20 -0.31 -5.15
N ASP A 402 5.09 -0.86 -5.59
CA ASP A 402 4.82 -1.11 -7.00
C ASP A 402 3.76 -0.12 -7.50
N ILE A 403 4.07 0.58 -8.57
CA ILE A 403 3.10 1.42 -9.29
C ILE A 403 2.52 0.57 -10.42
N LEU A 404 1.23 0.28 -10.31
CA LEU A 404 0.49 -0.60 -11.21
C LEU A 404 -0.64 0.16 -11.91
N PRO A 405 -1.24 -0.36 -12.97
CA PRO A 405 -2.24 0.37 -13.77
C PRO A 405 -3.40 0.96 -12.97
N SER A 406 -3.85 0.30 -11.91
CA SER A 406 -4.98 0.79 -11.10
C SER A 406 -4.60 1.23 -9.68
N CYS A 407 -3.38 0.96 -9.22
CA CYS A 407 -3.02 1.20 -7.83
C CYS A 407 -1.54 1.51 -7.59
N VAL A 408 -1.28 2.15 -6.44
CA VAL A 408 0.01 2.06 -5.75
C VAL A 408 -0.10 0.91 -4.75
N SER A 409 0.77 -0.09 -4.85
CA SER A 409 0.81 -1.26 -3.97
C SER A 409 2.01 -1.15 -3.03
N SER A 410 1.75 -1.02 -1.73
CA SER A 410 2.79 -1.07 -0.68
C SER A 410 3.28 -2.50 -0.54
N VAL A 411 4.58 -2.70 -0.73
CA VAL A 411 5.25 -4.01 -0.62
C VAL A 411 5.89 -4.14 0.75
N TYR A 412 6.73 -3.17 1.12
CA TYR A 412 7.42 -3.15 2.40
C TYR A 412 7.74 -1.72 2.83
N PHE A 413 7.92 -1.52 4.15
CA PHE A 413 8.37 -0.25 4.71
C PHE A 413 9.37 -0.48 5.84
N PHE A 414 10.52 0.15 5.75
CA PHE A 414 11.54 0.11 6.81
C PHE A 414 12.09 1.51 7.08
N TYR A 415 12.53 1.73 8.30
CA TYR A 415 12.94 3.05 8.77
C TYR A 415 13.98 2.97 9.88
N ASP A 416 14.68 4.08 10.14
CA ASP A 416 15.59 4.17 11.27
C ASP A 416 14.80 4.16 12.59
N PRO A 417 15.03 3.16 13.47
CA PRO A 417 14.32 3.03 14.74
C PRO A 417 14.39 4.26 15.65
N ALA A 418 15.41 5.11 15.51
CA ALA A 418 15.53 6.37 16.23
C ALA A 418 14.34 7.32 15.98
N TYR A 419 13.67 7.20 14.83
CA TYR A 419 12.51 8.01 14.46
C TYR A 419 11.16 7.31 14.70
N SER A 420 11.12 6.22 15.45
CA SER A 420 9.88 5.46 15.78
C SER A 420 8.79 6.34 16.39
N HIS A 421 9.17 7.35 17.18
CA HIS A 421 8.25 8.31 17.80
C HIS A 421 7.44 9.16 16.79
N LEU A 422 7.83 9.21 15.52
CA LEU A 422 7.12 9.92 14.45
C LEU A 422 5.99 9.11 13.82
N SER A 423 5.82 7.83 14.17
CA SER A 423 4.83 6.91 13.58
C SER A 423 4.97 6.82 12.05
N LEU A 424 6.23 6.59 11.59
CA LEU A 424 6.59 6.64 10.17
C LEU A 424 5.80 5.66 9.31
N GLY A 425 5.42 4.47 9.81
CA GLY A 425 4.60 3.52 9.06
C GLY A 425 3.22 4.06 8.70
N THR A 426 2.53 4.75 9.64
CA THR A 426 1.26 5.41 9.30
C THR A 426 1.48 6.66 8.44
N PHE A 427 2.56 7.39 8.66
CA PHE A 427 2.93 8.54 7.82
C PHE A 427 3.17 8.10 6.37
N SER A 428 3.90 6.99 6.15
CA SER A 428 4.12 6.39 4.84
C SER A 428 2.80 6.04 4.14
N SER A 429 1.89 5.35 4.83
CA SER A 429 0.58 5.02 4.25
C SER A 429 -0.20 6.28 3.82
N LEU A 430 -0.16 7.36 4.60
CA LEU A 430 -0.79 8.63 4.22
C LEU A 430 -0.08 9.27 3.02
N ARG A 431 1.23 9.14 2.94
CA ARG A 431 2.05 9.64 1.84
C ARG A 431 1.77 8.85 0.55
N GLU A 432 1.66 7.53 0.63
CA GLU A 432 1.36 6.66 -0.52
C GLU A 432 -0.07 6.91 -1.06
N ILE A 433 -1.06 7.18 -0.17
CA ILE A 433 -2.39 7.67 -0.58
C ILE A 433 -2.28 9.01 -1.32
N TYR A 434 -1.47 9.94 -0.81
CA TYR A 434 -1.24 11.22 -1.46
C TYR A 434 -0.56 11.04 -2.83
N LEU A 435 0.46 10.17 -2.91
CA LEU A 435 1.14 9.81 -4.16
C LEU A 435 0.14 9.25 -5.18
N THR A 436 -0.72 8.31 -4.77
CA THR A 436 -1.79 7.76 -5.62
C THR A 436 -2.65 8.86 -6.23
N ARG A 437 -3.04 9.86 -5.43
CA ARG A 437 -3.82 11.01 -5.91
C ARG A 437 -3.05 11.91 -6.89
N GLN A 438 -1.74 12.07 -6.67
CA GLN A 438 -0.91 12.84 -7.61
C GLN A 438 -0.78 12.12 -8.95
N LEU A 439 -0.51 10.82 -8.92
CA LEU A 439 -0.39 10.00 -10.13
C LEU A 439 -1.72 9.91 -10.90
N ASN A 440 -2.86 9.86 -10.23
CA ASN A 440 -4.18 9.87 -10.86
C ASN A 440 -4.46 11.13 -11.69
N LYS A 441 -3.76 12.24 -11.45
CA LYS A 441 -3.93 13.46 -12.28
C LYS A 441 -3.57 13.21 -13.75
N VAL A 442 -2.63 12.31 -14.00
CA VAL A 442 -2.20 11.88 -15.34
C VAL A 442 -2.81 10.50 -15.65
N ALA A 443 -2.50 9.48 -14.88
CA ALA A 443 -2.98 8.11 -15.05
C ALA A 443 -4.36 7.94 -14.41
N LYS A 444 -5.44 8.17 -15.15
CA LYS A 444 -6.82 8.25 -14.62
C LYS A 444 -7.35 6.96 -14.00
N ASP A 445 -6.79 5.81 -14.37
CA ASP A 445 -7.20 4.51 -13.84
C ASP A 445 -6.49 4.12 -12.54
N LEU A 446 -5.41 4.82 -12.18
CA LEU A 446 -4.68 4.64 -10.94
C LEU A 446 -5.43 5.32 -9.77
N LYS A 447 -6.30 4.58 -9.09
CA LYS A 447 -7.30 5.11 -8.11
C LYS A 447 -7.12 4.56 -6.71
N TYR A 448 -6.44 3.42 -6.58
CA TYR A 448 -6.42 2.65 -5.34
C TYR A 448 -5.04 2.65 -4.69
N TYR A 449 -5.05 2.52 -3.36
CA TYR A 449 -3.86 2.24 -2.57
C TYR A 449 -4.00 0.85 -1.94
N TYR A 450 -3.13 -0.09 -2.30
CA TYR A 450 -3.13 -1.45 -1.78
C TYR A 450 -2.10 -1.55 -0.66
N MET A 451 -2.57 -1.98 0.52
CA MET A 451 -1.79 -1.98 1.76
C MET A 451 -1.23 -3.37 2.11
N GLY A 452 -1.01 -4.23 1.12
CA GLY A 452 -0.63 -5.62 1.36
C GLY A 452 -1.77 -6.41 2.00
N PHE A 453 -1.52 -6.99 3.17
CA PHE A 453 -2.53 -7.78 3.88
C PHE A 453 -3.11 -7.07 5.10
N TYR A 454 -4.35 -7.42 5.41
CA TYR A 454 -5.04 -7.16 6.66
C TYR A 454 -5.21 -8.46 7.44
N ILE A 455 -4.79 -8.45 8.69
CA ILE A 455 -4.92 -9.60 9.61
C ILE A 455 -5.70 -9.14 10.82
N HIS A 456 -6.92 -9.64 10.96
CA HIS A 456 -7.84 -9.17 12.00
C HIS A 456 -7.36 -9.52 13.42
N SER A 457 -6.73 -10.67 13.60
CA SER A 457 -6.15 -11.11 14.88
C SER A 457 -4.88 -10.35 15.27
N CYS A 458 -4.22 -9.65 14.33
CA CYS A 458 -2.97 -8.93 14.58
C CYS A 458 -3.23 -7.45 14.91
N PRO A 459 -2.98 -6.98 16.14
CA PRO A 459 -3.19 -5.57 16.53
C PRO A 459 -2.46 -4.57 15.63
N LYS A 460 -1.25 -4.92 15.17
CA LYS A 460 -0.39 -4.10 14.31
C LYS A 460 -0.97 -3.88 12.92
N MET A 461 -1.76 -4.83 12.40
CA MET A 461 -2.40 -4.72 11.09
C MET A 461 -3.74 -3.98 11.13
N ARG A 462 -4.34 -3.81 12.33
CA ARG A 462 -5.66 -3.19 12.47
C ARG A 462 -5.72 -1.72 12.07
N TYR A 463 -4.60 -1.01 12.08
CA TYR A 463 -4.57 0.40 11.64
C TYR A 463 -4.97 0.55 10.17
N LYS A 464 -4.70 -0.45 9.32
CA LYS A 464 -5.05 -0.45 7.90
C LYS A 464 -6.56 -0.28 7.68
N ALA A 465 -7.39 -0.88 8.53
CA ALA A 465 -8.84 -0.71 8.52
C ALA A 465 -9.31 0.72 8.87
N ARG A 466 -8.44 1.58 9.38
CA ARG A 466 -8.75 2.98 9.70
C ARG A 466 -8.47 3.94 8.54
N LEU A 467 -7.87 3.47 7.45
CA LEU A 467 -7.64 4.24 6.22
C LEU A 467 -8.90 4.14 5.33
N LYS A 468 -9.93 4.94 5.63
CA LYS A 468 -11.28 4.82 5.05
C LYS A 468 -11.51 5.78 3.88
N PRO A 469 -12.29 5.36 2.86
CA PRO A 469 -12.96 4.06 2.73
C PRO A 469 -12.00 2.97 2.26
N SER A 470 -12.11 1.80 2.87
CA SER A 470 -11.32 0.61 2.51
C SER A 470 -12.22 -0.58 2.23
N LYS A 471 -11.70 -1.51 1.44
CA LYS A 471 -12.38 -2.76 1.07
C LYS A 471 -11.49 -3.96 1.30
N LEU A 472 -12.09 -5.07 1.68
CA LEU A 472 -11.44 -6.38 1.73
C LEU A 472 -11.88 -7.23 0.53
N LEU A 473 -10.94 -7.99 0.01
CA LEU A 473 -11.20 -8.95 -1.06
C LEU A 473 -11.88 -10.19 -0.48
N CYS A 474 -13.05 -10.56 -0.99
CA CYS A 474 -13.70 -11.81 -0.63
C CYS A 474 -12.81 -13.00 -1.06
N PRO A 475 -12.49 -13.93 -0.14
CA PRO A 475 -11.56 -15.02 -0.45
C PRO A 475 -12.10 -16.02 -1.49
N GLU A 476 -13.42 -16.11 -1.65
CA GLU A 476 -14.06 -17.11 -2.50
C GLU A 476 -14.53 -16.56 -3.85
N THR A 477 -14.94 -15.28 -3.89
CA THR A 477 -15.50 -14.69 -5.12
C THR A 477 -14.63 -13.60 -5.72
N TYR A 478 -13.54 -13.21 -5.04
CA TYR A 478 -12.64 -12.10 -5.41
C TYR A 478 -13.36 -10.77 -5.66
N MET A 479 -14.56 -10.60 -5.08
CA MET A 479 -15.25 -9.33 -5.06
C MET A 479 -14.74 -8.44 -3.92
N TRP A 480 -14.65 -7.14 -4.18
CA TRP A 480 -14.25 -6.14 -3.19
C TRP A 480 -15.45 -5.73 -2.34
N CYS A 481 -15.44 -6.11 -1.05
CA CYS A 481 -16.48 -5.82 -0.08
C CYS A 481 -16.08 -4.67 0.85
N ASP A 482 -17.03 -3.81 1.23
CA ASP A 482 -16.79 -2.73 2.17
C ASP A 482 -16.32 -3.28 3.51
N ILE A 483 -15.36 -2.57 4.14
CA ILE A 483 -14.62 -3.14 5.27
C ILE A 483 -15.49 -3.31 6.52
N GLU A 484 -16.46 -2.44 6.79
CA GLU A 484 -17.26 -2.48 8.01
C GLU A 484 -18.06 -3.78 8.19
N PRO A 485 -18.83 -4.26 7.18
CA PRO A 485 -19.47 -5.57 7.26
C PRO A 485 -18.48 -6.72 7.43
N CYS A 486 -17.32 -6.64 6.73
CA CYS A 486 -16.28 -7.67 6.83
C CYS A 486 -15.72 -7.76 8.25
N LEU A 487 -15.43 -6.63 8.91
CA LEU A 487 -14.93 -6.64 10.29
C LEU A 487 -15.93 -7.31 11.24
N SER A 488 -17.24 -7.05 11.08
CA SER A 488 -18.28 -7.67 11.90
C SER A 488 -18.35 -9.19 11.75
N LYS A 489 -17.98 -9.72 10.56
CA LYS A 489 -17.86 -11.16 10.33
C LYS A 489 -16.58 -11.70 10.99
N LEU A 490 -15.46 -11.00 10.82
CA LEU A 490 -14.15 -11.38 11.37
C LEU A 490 -14.06 -11.27 12.91
N ASP A 491 -14.92 -10.48 13.54
CA ASP A 491 -15.07 -10.46 15.02
C ASP A 491 -15.64 -11.79 15.55
N LYS A 492 -16.35 -12.55 14.69
CA LYS A 492 -16.98 -13.83 15.07
C LYS A 492 -16.11 -15.02 14.70
N GLU A 493 -15.50 -15.00 13.51
CA GLU A 493 -14.76 -16.12 12.93
C GLU A 493 -13.47 -15.63 12.27
N LYS A 494 -12.38 -16.42 12.40
CA LYS A 494 -11.08 -16.07 11.80
C LYS A 494 -11.12 -16.02 10.28
N TYR A 495 -11.82 -16.97 9.66
CA TYR A 495 -12.08 -17.06 8.23
C TYR A 495 -13.55 -16.75 7.96
N SER A 496 -13.82 -15.95 6.94
CA SER A 496 -15.19 -15.64 6.54
C SER A 496 -15.28 -15.24 5.07
N ARG A 497 -16.32 -15.72 4.41
CA ARG A 497 -16.79 -15.23 3.12
C ARG A 497 -17.40 -13.83 3.30
N PHE A 498 -16.94 -12.86 2.51
CA PHE A 498 -17.42 -11.47 2.62
C PHE A 498 -18.60 -11.17 1.70
N ASN A 499 -18.70 -11.85 0.57
CA ASN A 499 -19.84 -11.69 -0.33
C ASN A 499 -21.10 -12.30 0.29
N ASP A 500 -22.15 -11.49 0.44
CA ASP A 500 -23.43 -11.89 1.03
C ASP A 500 -24.30 -12.70 0.06
N ASP A 501 -24.05 -12.59 -1.24
CA ASP A 501 -24.70 -13.46 -2.23
C ASP A 501 -24.09 -14.86 -2.17
N ILE A 502 -24.85 -15.79 -1.60
CA ILE A 502 -24.44 -17.19 -1.42
C ILE A 502 -24.27 -17.92 -2.76
N ASN A 503 -24.94 -17.47 -3.81
CA ASN A 503 -24.89 -18.07 -5.14
C ASN A 503 -23.75 -17.50 -5.99
N ALA A 504 -23.15 -16.38 -5.58
CA ALA A 504 -22.03 -15.81 -6.29
C ALA A 504 -20.83 -16.74 -6.23
N ILE A 505 -20.22 -16.99 -7.36
CA ILE A 505 -19.03 -17.82 -7.51
C ILE A 505 -17.91 -17.04 -8.19
N ASP A 506 -16.71 -17.58 -8.15
CA ASP A 506 -15.59 -17.09 -8.96
C ASP A 506 -15.74 -17.58 -10.41
N GLU A 507 -16.35 -16.79 -11.25
CA GLU A 507 -16.54 -17.13 -12.67
C GLU A 507 -15.20 -17.24 -13.41
N ASP A 508 -14.20 -16.42 -13.05
CA ASP A 508 -12.87 -16.44 -13.64
C ASP A 508 -12.03 -17.63 -13.17
N GLY A 509 -12.42 -18.29 -12.10
CA GLY A 509 -11.81 -19.53 -11.59
C GLY A 509 -12.36 -20.80 -12.21
N ARG A 510 -13.35 -20.73 -13.11
CA ARG A 510 -13.84 -21.87 -13.88
C ARG A 510 -12.83 -22.24 -14.96
N VAL A 511 -12.13 -23.33 -14.74
CA VAL A 511 -10.98 -23.73 -15.57
C VAL A 511 -11.42 -24.44 -16.83
N ASP A 512 -11.04 -23.86 -17.98
CA ASP A 512 -10.85 -24.59 -19.22
C ASP A 512 -9.35 -24.84 -19.42
N ILE A 513 -8.90 -26.04 -19.07
CA ILE A 513 -7.48 -26.36 -19.11
C ILE A 513 -6.90 -26.27 -20.54
N CYS A 514 -7.71 -26.47 -21.56
CA CYS A 514 -7.27 -26.43 -22.96
C CYS A 514 -6.77 -25.03 -23.37
N GLU A 515 -7.26 -24.00 -22.71
CA GLU A 515 -6.93 -22.59 -22.97
C GLU A 515 -5.74 -22.07 -22.12
N VAL A 516 -5.21 -22.89 -21.20
CA VAL A 516 -4.05 -22.50 -20.36
C VAL A 516 -2.80 -22.44 -21.25
N LEU A 517 -2.06 -21.34 -21.19
CA LEU A 517 -0.83 -21.17 -21.96
C LEU A 517 0.36 -21.82 -21.24
N ILE A 518 1.04 -22.70 -21.93
CA ILE A 518 2.24 -23.41 -21.48
C ILE A 518 3.44 -22.91 -22.27
N LEU A 519 4.55 -22.68 -21.58
CA LEU A 519 5.87 -22.49 -22.18
C LEU A 519 6.66 -23.79 -22.01
N TYR A 520 6.75 -24.57 -23.07
CA TYR A 520 7.51 -25.83 -23.10
C TYR A 520 8.83 -25.65 -23.87
N GLY A 521 9.95 -25.76 -23.15
CA GLY A 521 11.24 -25.33 -23.66
C GLY A 521 11.25 -23.82 -23.97
N ASN A 522 11.14 -23.46 -25.27
CA ASN A 522 11.04 -22.08 -25.72
C ASN A 522 9.79 -21.83 -26.60
N ILE A 523 8.83 -22.73 -26.61
CA ILE A 523 7.64 -22.65 -27.44
C ILE A 523 6.42 -22.42 -26.56
N ALA A 524 5.71 -21.31 -26.78
CA ALA A 524 4.43 -21.01 -26.14
C ALA A 524 3.28 -21.66 -26.91
N MET A 525 2.45 -22.43 -26.21
CA MET A 525 1.33 -23.17 -26.82
C MET A 525 0.18 -23.32 -25.79
N PRO A 526 -1.07 -23.53 -26.23
CA PRO A 526 -2.15 -23.97 -25.37
C PRO A 526 -1.92 -25.38 -24.82
N TYR A 527 -2.49 -25.67 -23.63
CA TYR A 527 -2.32 -26.97 -22.96
C TYR A 527 -2.72 -28.17 -23.83
N ASN A 528 -3.79 -28.08 -24.65
CA ASN A 528 -4.22 -29.18 -25.53
C ASN A 528 -3.11 -29.59 -26.53
N ILE A 529 -2.33 -28.62 -27.03
CA ILE A 529 -1.18 -28.88 -27.91
C ILE A 529 0.00 -29.40 -27.08
N TYR A 530 0.28 -28.80 -25.95
CA TYR A 530 1.32 -29.26 -25.01
C TYR A 530 1.14 -30.75 -24.68
N LYS A 531 -0.10 -31.16 -24.33
CA LYS A 531 -0.41 -32.56 -24.00
C LYS A 531 -0.11 -33.55 -25.13
N THR A 532 -0.19 -33.09 -26.38
CA THR A 532 0.15 -33.94 -27.54
C THR A 532 1.64 -33.99 -27.82
N GLN A 533 2.39 -32.96 -27.47
CA GLN A 533 3.84 -32.88 -27.74
C GLN A 533 4.68 -33.48 -26.60
N ALA A 534 4.26 -33.27 -25.35
CA ALA A 534 4.92 -33.84 -24.19
C ALA A 534 4.49 -35.30 -24.01
N GLN A 535 5.45 -36.22 -24.20
CA GLN A 535 5.18 -37.67 -24.32
C GLN A 535 4.62 -38.33 -23.05
N ASN A 536 4.64 -37.68 -21.88
CA ASN A 536 4.26 -38.27 -20.59
C ASN A 536 3.65 -37.26 -19.62
N VAL A 537 2.62 -36.50 -20.02
CA VAL A 537 1.87 -35.65 -19.07
C VAL A 537 1.10 -36.54 -18.10
N THR A 538 1.44 -36.46 -16.81
CA THR A 538 0.79 -37.25 -15.77
C THR A 538 -0.54 -36.62 -15.33
N GLN A 539 -1.40 -37.39 -14.64
CA GLN A 539 -2.62 -36.87 -14.06
C GLN A 539 -2.32 -35.83 -12.98
N ASP A 540 -1.26 -36.03 -12.17
CA ASP A 540 -0.84 -35.10 -11.14
C ASP A 540 -0.43 -33.74 -11.72
N GLU A 541 0.28 -33.73 -12.86
CA GLU A 541 0.64 -32.51 -13.58
C GLU A 541 -0.60 -31.79 -14.14
N GLU A 542 -1.55 -32.56 -14.70
CA GLU A 542 -2.81 -31.98 -15.17
C GLU A 542 -3.60 -31.33 -14.03
N ASP A 543 -3.67 -31.96 -12.86
CA ASP A 543 -4.37 -31.44 -11.69
C ASP A 543 -3.63 -30.23 -11.06
N GLU A 544 -2.30 -30.22 -11.13
CA GLU A 544 -1.49 -29.05 -10.77
C GLU A 544 -1.78 -27.86 -11.68
N ILE A 545 -1.83 -28.06 -13.01
CA ILE A 545 -2.14 -27.00 -13.98
C ILE A 545 -3.57 -26.47 -13.77
N LYS A 546 -4.54 -27.35 -13.51
CA LYS A 546 -5.93 -26.94 -13.17
C LYS A 546 -5.97 -26.10 -11.90
N THR A 547 -5.23 -26.52 -10.87
CA THR A 547 -5.12 -25.78 -9.61
C THR A 547 -4.51 -24.40 -9.84
N TYR A 548 -3.38 -24.33 -10.55
CA TYR A 548 -2.76 -23.08 -10.96
C TYR A 548 -3.75 -22.16 -11.68
N ALA A 549 -4.43 -22.66 -12.72
CA ALA A 549 -5.35 -21.87 -13.52
C ALA A 549 -6.54 -21.33 -12.70
N SER A 550 -7.09 -22.13 -11.79
CA SER A 550 -8.11 -21.70 -10.85
C SER A 550 -7.63 -20.56 -9.92
N LEU A 551 -6.40 -20.66 -9.41
CA LEU A 551 -5.84 -19.68 -8.48
C LEU A 551 -5.50 -18.35 -9.14
N VAL A 552 -4.95 -18.37 -10.36
CA VAL A 552 -4.62 -17.14 -11.10
C VAL A 552 -5.83 -16.56 -11.85
N GLY A 553 -6.85 -17.39 -12.14
CA GLY A 553 -8.01 -17.07 -12.97
C GLY A 553 -7.74 -17.25 -14.46
N MET A 554 -8.77 -17.61 -15.22
CA MET A 554 -8.62 -17.91 -16.64
C MET A 554 -8.11 -16.74 -17.47
N LYS A 555 -8.51 -15.50 -17.13
CA LYS A 555 -7.97 -14.30 -17.79
C LYS A 555 -6.44 -14.18 -17.67
N CYS A 556 -5.89 -14.60 -16.53
CA CYS A 556 -4.43 -14.68 -16.35
C CYS A 556 -3.87 -15.94 -17.01
N ALA A 557 -4.49 -17.12 -16.83
CA ALA A 557 -4.01 -18.38 -17.37
C ALA A 557 -3.90 -18.40 -18.92
N GLN A 558 -4.71 -17.59 -19.60
CA GLN A 558 -4.68 -17.36 -21.05
C GLN A 558 -3.62 -16.33 -21.49
N ARG A 559 -2.86 -15.76 -20.57
CA ARG A 559 -1.84 -14.72 -20.84
C ARG A 559 -0.49 -15.03 -20.23
N LEU A 560 -0.48 -15.62 -19.04
CA LEU A 560 0.74 -16.04 -18.37
C LEU A 560 1.27 -17.31 -19.03
N LEU A 561 2.52 -17.31 -19.43
CA LEU A 561 3.21 -18.47 -19.94
C LEU A 561 3.69 -19.33 -18.76
N LEU A 562 2.98 -20.43 -18.48
CA LEU A 562 3.36 -21.38 -17.43
C LEU A 562 4.51 -22.24 -17.94
N TYR A 563 5.70 -22.05 -17.37
CA TYR A 563 6.90 -22.79 -17.74
C TYR A 563 6.82 -24.27 -17.30
N ARG A 564 7.21 -25.19 -18.24
CA ARG A 564 7.26 -26.65 -18.03
C ARG A 564 8.51 -27.27 -18.69
#